data_420ea40d98c1be50ed793c7e9640ac17
#
_entry.id   420ea40d98c1be50ed793c7e9640ac17
#
_cell.length_a   1.000
_cell.length_b   1.000
_cell.length_c   1.000
_cell.angle_alpha   90.00
_cell.angle_beta   90.00
_cell.angle_gamma   90.00
#
_symmetry.space_group_name_H-M   'P 1'
#
loop_
_entity.id
_entity.type
_entity.pdbx_description
1 polymer ?
#
loop_
_entity_poly.entity_id
_entity_poly.type
_entity_poly.pdbx_seq_one_letter_code
_entity_poly.pdbx_strand_id
1 'polypeptide(L)'
;MSNNDPTVVARYFVKCIIEMGGTARIVRADCGTENSHVAAIQRFLRNNSDDSFRAEKSFIYGRSISNQRIEAWWSQLRRGCTDWWIKHFKELQEIGCYCDSNVVHVECLRFCYMDILRNELYRVARLWNNHRIRPSVNHESPGGRPDLLFSLPEVSGTRDFMIEVDKVDIIVSQQLVCGSNSDKLLNCTPEFSDLANIIMHEKHWLMPSSPDEAKDLYSALIDHIEKL
;
A
#
# COMPACT_ATOMS: atom_id res chain seq x y z
N MET A 1 6.10 2.69 12.00
CA MET A 1 4.96 3.37 11.34
C MET A 1 3.68 2.63 11.70
N SER A 2 2.64 3.35 12.09
CA SER A 2 1.30 2.79 12.30
C SER A 2 0.59 2.64 10.96
N ASN A 3 -0.14 1.54 10.73
CA ASN A 3 -0.98 1.35 9.53
C ASN A 3 -2.15 2.36 9.44
N ASN A 4 -2.39 3.12 10.50
CA ASN A 4 -3.42 4.16 10.56
C ASN A 4 -2.83 5.58 10.44
N ASP A 5 -1.57 5.71 10.00
CA ASP A 5 -0.94 7.01 9.77
C ASP A 5 -1.50 7.63 8.47
N PRO A 6 -2.27 8.73 8.55
CA PRO A 6 -2.88 9.36 7.39
C PRO A 6 -1.84 9.87 6.37
N THR A 7 -0.62 10.20 6.82
CA THR A 7 0.46 10.64 5.95
C THR A 7 0.94 9.52 5.04
N VAL A 8 1.05 8.29 5.57
CA VAL A 8 1.45 7.12 4.78
C VAL A 8 0.42 6.80 3.71
N VAL A 9 -0.86 6.80 4.06
CA VAL A 9 -1.95 6.53 3.11
C VAL A 9 -1.99 7.62 2.02
N ALA A 10 -1.84 8.88 2.41
CA ALA A 10 -1.81 10.00 1.47
C ALA A 10 -0.60 9.96 0.52
N ARG A 11 0.58 9.49 0.95
CA ARG A 11 1.73 9.29 0.06
C ARG A 11 1.42 8.31 -1.06
N TYR A 12 0.80 7.16 -0.75
CA TYR A 12 0.38 6.20 -1.77
C TYR A 12 -0.68 6.80 -2.70
N PHE A 13 -1.60 7.59 -2.18
CA PHE A 13 -2.61 8.26 -2.98
C PHE A 13 -1.98 9.26 -3.97
N VAL A 14 -1.07 10.13 -3.50
CA VAL A 14 -0.34 11.08 -4.36
C VAL A 14 0.50 10.35 -5.40
N LYS A 15 1.19 9.26 -5.02
CA LYS A 15 1.93 8.43 -5.96
C LYS A 15 1.01 7.88 -7.07
N CYS A 16 -0.17 7.40 -6.72
CA CYS A 16 -1.16 6.94 -7.70
C CYS A 16 -1.59 8.06 -8.66
N ILE A 17 -1.84 9.27 -8.15
CA ILE A 17 -2.17 10.44 -8.98
C ILE A 17 -1.07 10.77 -9.98
N ILE A 18 0.19 10.71 -9.56
CA ILE A 18 1.35 10.95 -10.43
C ILE A 18 1.45 9.89 -11.54
N GLU A 19 1.33 8.62 -11.16
CA GLU A 19 1.41 7.50 -12.10
C GLU A 19 0.26 7.51 -13.11
N MET A 20 -0.92 7.94 -12.70
CA MET A 20 -2.11 8.04 -13.56
C MET A 20 -2.15 9.33 -14.38
N GLY A 21 -1.41 10.37 -14.00
CA GLY A 21 -1.47 11.70 -14.62
C GLY A 21 -2.73 12.50 -14.27
N GLY A 22 -3.48 12.09 -13.24
CA GLY A 22 -4.72 12.73 -12.84
C GLY A 22 -5.34 12.10 -11.61
N THR A 23 -6.44 12.68 -11.13
CA THR A 23 -7.19 12.16 -9.98
C THR A 23 -8.57 11.64 -10.37
N ALA A 24 -9.17 10.81 -9.54
CA ALA A 24 -10.53 10.34 -9.73
C ALA A 24 -11.53 11.51 -9.61
N ARG A 25 -12.61 11.49 -10.40
CA ARG A 25 -13.70 12.45 -10.28
C ARG A 25 -14.30 12.46 -8.87
N ILE A 26 -14.45 11.27 -8.26
CA ILE A 26 -14.94 11.08 -6.90
C ILE A 26 -14.13 9.99 -6.23
N VAL A 27 -13.66 10.24 -5.02
CA VAL A 27 -13.09 9.24 -4.14
C VAL A 27 -14.08 8.94 -3.03
N ARG A 28 -14.30 7.66 -2.73
CA ARG A 28 -15.12 7.22 -1.60
C ARG A 28 -14.25 6.42 -0.65
N ALA A 29 -14.34 6.75 0.64
CA ALA A 29 -13.73 5.98 1.72
C ALA A 29 -14.70 5.87 2.90
N ASP A 30 -14.38 5.03 3.88
CA ASP A 30 -15.05 5.04 5.18
C ASP A 30 -14.59 6.23 6.03
N CYS A 31 -15.18 6.36 7.23
CA CYS A 31 -14.89 7.47 8.14
C CYS A 31 -13.60 7.25 8.98
N GLY A 32 -12.66 6.43 8.48
CA GLY A 32 -11.38 6.22 9.13
C GLY A 32 -10.51 7.48 9.18
N THR A 33 -9.81 7.70 10.28
CA THR A 33 -8.92 8.86 10.47
C THR A 33 -7.76 8.86 9.49
N GLU A 34 -7.32 7.70 9.03
CA GLU A 34 -6.28 7.51 8.02
C GLU A 34 -6.63 8.12 6.65
N ASN A 35 -7.92 8.33 6.37
CA ASN A 35 -8.39 8.91 5.11
C ASN A 35 -8.43 10.45 5.12
N SER A 36 -8.12 11.10 6.24
CA SER A 36 -8.25 12.56 6.40
C SER A 36 -7.38 13.35 5.43
N HIS A 37 -6.11 12.96 5.26
CA HIS A 37 -5.19 13.62 4.33
C HIS A 37 -5.56 13.33 2.87
N VAL A 38 -6.01 12.12 2.55
CA VAL A 38 -6.52 11.78 1.21
C VAL A 38 -7.71 12.66 0.86
N ALA A 39 -8.65 12.84 1.79
CA ALA A 39 -9.81 13.71 1.58
C ALA A 39 -9.40 15.16 1.32
N ALA A 40 -8.45 15.70 2.10
CA ALA A 40 -7.96 17.06 1.92
C ALA A 40 -7.29 17.25 0.55
N ILE A 41 -6.40 16.33 0.16
CA ILE A 41 -5.70 16.37 -1.13
C ILE A 41 -6.69 16.24 -2.28
N GLN A 42 -7.62 15.29 -2.24
CA GLN A 42 -8.63 15.10 -3.28
C GLN A 42 -9.45 16.38 -3.48
N ARG A 43 -9.92 17.00 -2.41
CA ARG A 43 -10.70 18.24 -2.48
C ARG A 43 -9.88 19.41 -3.02
N PHE A 44 -8.63 19.54 -2.62
CA PHE A 44 -7.69 20.54 -3.12
C PHE A 44 -7.49 20.39 -4.63
N LEU A 45 -7.13 19.20 -5.10
CA LEU A 45 -6.88 18.92 -6.53
C LEU A 45 -8.13 19.11 -7.39
N ARG A 46 -9.31 19.01 -6.81
CA ARG A 46 -10.60 19.17 -7.48
C ARG A 46 -11.25 20.54 -7.27
N ASN A 47 -10.55 21.48 -6.61
CA ASN A 47 -11.15 22.77 -6.25
C ASN A 47 -11.51 23.61 -7.49
N ASN A 48 -10.66 23.61 -8.50
CA ASN A 48 -10.82 24.41 -9.72
C ASN A 48 -11.52 23.66 -10.86
N SER A 49 -12.13 22.51 -10.60
CA SER A 49 -12.83 21.75 -11.63
C SER A 49 -14.23 22.32 -11.92
N ASP A 50 -14.68 22.17 -13.16
CA ASP A 50 -15.94 22.79 -13.62
C ASP A 50 -17.17 21.86 -13.47
N ASP A 51 -16.97 20.61 -12.98
CA ASP A 51 -18.09 19.67 -12.84
C ASP A 51 -18.83 19.79 -11.49
N SER A 52 -20.01 19.19 -11.43
CA SER A 52 -20.89 19.22 -10.24
C SER A 52 -20.32 18.50 -9.00
N PHE A 53 -19.20 17.76 -9.15
CA PHE A 53 -18.51 17.01 -8.08
C PHE A 53 -17.18 17.66 -7.67
N ARG A 54 -16.99 18.93 -7.94
CA ARG A 54 -15.78 19.66 -7.55
C ARG A 54 -15.66 19.83 -6.03
N ALA A 55 -14.46 20.15 -5.58
CA ALA A 55 -14.10 20.50 -4.20
C ALA A 55 -14.66 19.48 -3.17
N GLU A 56 -15.47 19.92 -2.23
CA GLU A 56 -16.02 19.09 -1.15
C GLU A 56 -16.78 17.85 -1.65
N LYS A 57 -17.44 17.94 -2.80
CA LYS A 57 -18.23 16.85 -3.38
C LYS A 57 -17.37 15.78 -4.06
N SER A 58 -16.07 16.03 -4.24
CA SER A 58 -15.14 15.09 -4.84
C SER A 58 -14.70 13.98 -3.89
N PHE A 59 -14.98 14.10 -2.59
CA PHE A 59 -14.70 13.08 -1.61
C PHE A 59 -15.93 12.76 -0.77
N ILE A 60 -16.30 11.48 -0.74
CA ILE A 60 -17.50 11.00 -0.06
C ILE A 60 -17.12 10.04 1.05
N TYR A 61 -17.48 10.38 2.28
CA TYR A 61 -17.46 9.42 3.37
C TYR A 61 -18.70 8.52 3.31
N GLY A 62 -18.47 7.22 3.24
CA GLY A 62 -19.53 6.22 3.14
C GLY A 62 -19.49 5.21 4.28
N ARG A 63 -20.60 4.50 4.48
CA ARG A 63 -20.58 3.32 5.36
C ARG A 63 -19.80 2.20 4.68
N SER A 64 -19.06 1.40 5.46
CA SER A 64 -18.25 0.27 4.98
C SER A 64 -19.07 -0.72 4.13
N ILE A 65 -20.33 -0.98 4.49
CA ILE A 65 -21.26 -1.81 3.71
C ILE A 65 -21.50 -1.32 2.27
N SER A 66 -21.22 -0.08 1.95
CA SER A 66 -21.31 0.47 0.59
C SER A 66 -20.02 0.27 -0.21
N ASN A 67 -18.97 -0.27 0.39
CA ASN A 67 -17.65 -0.49 -0.19
C ASN A 67 -17.41 -1.97 -0.57
N GLN A 68 -18.46 -2.69 -0.99
CA GLN A 68 -18.46 -4.14 -1.21
C GLN A 68 -17.30 -4.65 -2.10
N ARG A 69 -16.85 -3.86 -3.08
CA ARG A 69 -15.77 -4.27 -3.98
C ARG A 69 -14.41 -4.32 -3.27
N ILE A 70 -14.09 -3.29 -2.50
CA ILE A 70 -12.83 -3.28 -1.76
C ILE A 70 -12.86 -4.30 -0.62
N GLU A 71 -14.01 -4.51 0.01
CA GLU A 71 -14.19 -5.55 1.03
C GLU A 71 -13.99 -6.96 0.43
N ALA A 72 -14.53 -7.21 -0.76
CA ALA A 72 -14.28 -8.47 -1.49
C ALA A 72 -12.79 -8.65 -1.82
N TRP A 73 -12.11 -7.58 -2.22
CA TRP A 73 -10.66 -7.58 -2.45
C TRP A 73 -9.90 -7.90 -1.16
N TRP A 74 -10.20 -7.24 -0.05
CA TRP A 74 -9.55 -7.53 1.24
C TRP A 74 -9.74 -8.98 1.67
N SER A 75 -10.93 -9.54 1.46
CA SER A 75 -11.20 -10.95 1.76
C SER A 75 -10.37 -11.91 0.90
N GLN A 76 -10.17 -11.59 -0.38
CA GLN A 76 -9.33 -12.39 -1.28
C GLN A 76 -7.84 -12.25 -0.94
N LEU A 77 -7.38 -11.04 -0.68
CA LEU A 77 -6.01 -10.77 -0.26
C LEU A 77 -5.68 -11.54 1.02
N ARG A 78 -6.61 -11.52 1.98
CA ARG A 78 -6.44 -12.22 3.25
C ARG A 78 -6.27 -13.71 3.04
N ARG A 79 -7.19 -14.35 2.33
CA ARG A 79 -7.13 -15.79 2.07
C ARG A 79 -5.99 -16.23 1.19
N GLY A 80 -5.64 -15.42 0.21
CA GLY A 80 -4.62 -15.76 -0.78
C GLY A 80 -3.19 -15.40 -0.40
N CYS A 81 -2.99 -14.60 0.66
CA CYS A 81 -1.67 -14.09 1.01
C CYS A 81 -1.53 -13.80 2.51
N THR A 82 -2.27 -12.82 3.05
CA THR A 82 -1.92 -12.26 4.35
C THR A 82 -2.17 -13.20 5.53
N ASP A 83 -3.11 -14.16 5.43
CA ASP A 83 -3.34 -15.16 6.50
C ASP A 83 -2.12 -16.05 6.74
N TRP A 84 -1.38 -16.39 5.68
CA TRP A 84 -0.13 -17.14 5.81
C TRP A 84 0.94 -16.32 6.54
N TRP A 85 1.14 -15.06 6.14
CA TRP A 85 2.13 -14.18 6.77
C TRP A 85 1.80 -13.87 8.24
N ILE A 86 0.52 -13.67 8.56
CA ILE A 86 0.07 -13.48 9.95
C ILE A 86 0.42 -14.70 10.80
N LYS A 87 0.21 -15.91 10.27
CA LYS A 87 0.57 -17.14 10.98
C LYS A 87 2.08 -17.27 11.13
N HIS A 88 2.83 -17.04 10.06
CA HIS A 88 4.29 -17.09 10.07
C HIS A 88 4.91 -16.17 11.14
N PHE A 89 4.48 -14.91 11.20
CA PHE A 89 5.00 -13.99 12.23
C PHE A 89 4.52 -14.32 13.65
N LYS A 90 3.32 -14.86 13.80
CA LYS A 90 2.86 -15.37 15.09
C LYS A 90 3.70 -16.56 15.57
N GLU A 91 4.02 -17.48 14.70
CA GLU A 91 4.91 -18.59 15.02
C GLU A 91 6.29 -18.11 15.48
N LEU A 92 6.89 -17.11 14.80
CA LEU A 92 8.15 -16.51 15.22
C LEU A 92 8.06 -15.89 16.62
N GLN A 93 6.93 -15.29 16.96
CA GLN A 93 6.67 -14.71 18.28
C GLN A 93 6.47 -15.81 19.35
N GLU A 94 5.68 -16.84 19.06
CA GLU A 94 5.39 -17.96 19.97
C GLU A 94 6.63 -18.78 20.34
N ILE A 95 7.56 -18.97 19.39
CA ILE A 95 8.84 -19.66 19.65
C ILE A 95 9.90 -18.74 20.27
N GLY A 96 9.55 -17.48 20.58
CA GLY A 96 10.44 -16.52 21.23
C GLY A 96 11.52 -15.90 20.32
N CYS A 97 11.50 -16.17 19.02
CA CYS A 97 12.44 -15.57 18.07
C CYS A 97 12.17 -14.10 17.79
N TYR A 98 10.93 -13.63 17.96
CA TYR A 98 10.52 -12.27 17.68
C TYR A 98 9.79 -11.65 18.89
N CYS A 99 10.15 -10.41 19.20
CA CYS A 99 9.51 -9.62 20.24
C CYS A 99 9.14 -8.24 19.68
N ASP A 100 7.85 -7.92 19.65
CA ASP A 100 7.30 -6.67 19.08
C ASP A 100 7.64 -5.41 19.92
N SER A 101 7.96 -5.58 21.18
CA SER A 101 8.44 -4.50 22.06
C SER A 101 9.93 -4.21 21.92
N ASN A 102 10.70 -5.09 21.27
CA ASN A 102 12.12 -4.88 21.00
C ASN A 102 12.30 -4.20 19.64
N VAL A 103 12.81 -2.97 19.65
CA VAL A 103 13.00 -2.16 18.44
C VAL A 103 13.95 -2.85 17.45
N VAL A 104 15.02 -3.49 17.93
CA VAL A 104 15.97 -4.20 17.06
C VAL A 104 15.29 -5.36 16.35
N HIS A 105 14.48 -6.16 17.05
CA HIS A 105 13.69 -7.23 16.43
C HIS A 105 12.74 -6.73 15.35
N VAL A 106 12.06 -5.60 15.60
CA VAL A 106 11.13 -4.99 14.63
C VAL A 106 11.87 -4.50 13.39
N GLU A 107 13.01 -3.82 13.57
CA GLU A 107 13.80 -3.30 12.45
C GLU A 107 14.46 -4.43 11.65
N CYS A 108 15.03 -5.46 12.31
CA CYS A 108 15.54 -6.66 11.64
C CYS A 108 14.47 -7.37 10.82
N LEU A 109 13.27 -7.55 11.39
CA LEU A 109 12.16 -8.19 10.70
C LEU A 109 11.76 -7.40 9.46
N ARG A 110 11.65 -6.07 9.58
CA ARG A 110 11.36 -5.20 8.44
C ARG A 110 12.44 -5.27 7.37
N PHE A 111 13.70 -5.25 7.77
CA PHE A 111 14.83 -5.35 6.84
C PHE A 111 14.78 -6.65 6.04
N CYS A 112 14.59 -7.78 6.70
CA CYS A 112 14.65 -9.10 6.06
C CYS A 112 13.39 -9.44 5.23
N TYR A 113 12.21 -9.02 5.66
CA TYR A 113 10.96 -9.53 5.07
C TYR A 113 10.22 -8.57 4.16
N MET A 114 10.42 -7.24 4.29
CA MET A 114 9.53 -6.29 3.60
C MET A 114 9.59 -6.35 2.08
N ASP A 115 10.73 -6.68 1.49
CA ASP A 115 10.84 -6.79 0.03
C ASP A 115 10.13 -8.05 -0.49
N ILE A 116 10.22 -9.16 0.24
CA ILE A 116 9.50 -10.41 -0.08
C ILE A 116 7.99 -10.16 0.01
N LEU A 117 7.53 -9.55 1.12
CA LEU A 117 6.13 -9.19 1.32
C LEU A 117 5.59 -8.30 0.21
N ARG A 118 6.34 -7.27 -0.16
CA ARG A 118 5.96 -6.34 -1.24
C ARG A 118 5.83 -7.06 -2.57
N ASN A 119 6.79 -7.90 -2.92
CA ASN A 119 6.78 -8.67 -4.16
C ASN A 119 5.58 -9.62 -4.21
N GLU A 120 5.24 -10.26 -3.09
CA GLU A 120 4.09 -11.14 -3.02
C GLU A 120 2.77 -10.37 -3.11
N LEU A 121 2.65 -9.23 -2.45
CA LEU A 121 1.48 -8.36 -2.58
C LEU A 121 1.28 -7.89 -4.03
N TYR A 122 2.35 -7.50 -4.73
CA TYR A 122 2.27 -7.16 -6.16
C TYR A 122 1.87 -8.35 -7.03
N ARG A 123 2.34 -9.56 -6.69
CA ARG A 123 1.93 -10.78 -7.38
C ARG A 123 0.44 -11.04 -7.22
N VAL A 124 -0.07 -10.93 -6.00
CA VAL A 124 -1.50 -11.13 -5.71
C VAL A 124 -2.36 -10.05 -6.38
N ALA A 125 -1.93 -8.80 -6.36
CA ALA A 125 -2.63 -7.71 -7.05
C ALA A 125 -2.70 -7.95 -8.57
N ARG A 126 -1.61 -8.41 -9.20
CA ARG A 126 -1.61 -8.79 -10.62
C ARG A 126 -2.54 -9.95 -10.92
N LEU A 127 -2.56 -10.98 -10.08
CA LEU A 127 -3.48 -12.11 -10.24
C LEU A 127 -4.94 -11.65 -10.14
N TRP A 128 -5.24 -10.77 -9.18
CA TRP A 128 -6.57 -10.18 -9.04
C TRP A 128 -6.96 -9.35 -10.25
N ASN A 129 -6.09 -8.47 -10.72
CA ASN A 129 -6.38 -7.58 -11.85
C ASN A 129 -6.60 -8.36 -13.16
N ASN A 130 -6.01 -9.57 -13.27
CA ASN A 130 -6.14 -10.43 -14.44
C ASN A 130 -7.28 -11.46 -14.34
N HIS A 131 -7.86 -11.69 -13.15
CA HIS A 131 -8.93 -12.68 -13.05
C HIS A 131 -10.24 -12.17 -13.68
N ARG A 132 -11.09 -13.08 -14.09
CA ARG A 132 -12.39 -12.73 -14.68
C ARG A 132 -13.49 -12.70 -13.62
N ILE A 133 -14.03 -11.51 -13.36
CA ILE A 133 -15.23 -11.33 -12.53
C ILE A 133 -16.44 -11.84 -13.33
N ARG A 134 -17.22 -12.74 -12.72
CA ARG A 134 -18.45 -13.23 -13.35
C ARG A 134 -19.52 -12.14 -13.35
N PRO A 135 -20.30 -12.01 -14.44
CA PRO A 135 -21.47 -11.14 -14.43
C PRO A 135 -22.44 -11.57 -13.32
N SER A 136 -23.07 -10.62 -12.66
CA SER A 136 -24.12 -10.89 -11.68
C SER A 136 -25.33 -10.02 -11.98
N VAL A 137 -26.51 -10.61 -11.86
CA VAL A 137 -27.79 -9.97 -12.18
C VAL A 137 -28.11 -8.80 -11.24
N ASN A 138 -27.51 -8.80 -10.05
CA ASN A 138 -27.75 -7.80 -9.00
C ASN A 138 -26.62 -6.75 -8.90
N HIS A 139 -25.72 -6.68 -9.87
CA HIS A 139 -24.60 -5.75 -9.79
C HIS A 139 -24.72 -4.58 -10.75
N GLU A 140 -24.63 -3.40 -10.19
CA GLU A 140 -24.39 -2.16 -10.93
C GLU A 140 -23.02 -2.16 -11.65
N SER A 141 -22.24 -3.23 -11.47
CA SER A 141 -20.87 -3.33 -11.96
C SER A 141 -20.74 -4.38 -13.05
N PRO A 142 -20.12 -4.06 -14.19
CA PRO A 142 -19.92 -5.01 -15.27
C PRO A 142 -19.02 -6.17 -14.83
N GLY A 143 -19.28 -7.36 -15.37
CA GLY A 143 -18.35 -8.48 -15.32
C GLY A 143 -17.17 -8.25 -16.29
N GLY A 144 -16.05 -8.92 -16.03
CA GLY A 144 -14.86 -8.80 -16.87
C GLY A 144 -13.57 -8.87 -16.08
N ARG A 145 -12.46 -8.58 -16.70
CA ARG A 145 -11.16 -8.48 -16.03
C ARG A 145 -11.00 -7.08 -15.47
N PRO A 146 -10.63 -6.92 -14.17
CA PRO A 146 -10.45 -5.61 -13.56
C PRO A 146 -9.50 -4.68 -14.32
N ASP A 147 -8.38 -5.20 -14.83
CA ASP A 147 -7.42 -4.43 -15.60
C ASP A 147 -8.02 -3.88 -16.92
N LEU A 148 -8.83 -4.69 -17.61
CA LEU A 148 -9.51 -4.24 -18.83
C LEU A 148 -10.62 -3.24 -18.54
N LEU A 149 -11.41 -3.48 -17.50
CA LEU A 149 -12.49 -2.56 -17.10
C LEU A 149 -11.94 -1.19 -16.67
N PHE A 150 -10.73 -1.18 -16.09
CA PHE A 150 -10.05 0.04 -15.69
C PHE A 150 -9.42 0.77 -16.86
N SER A 151 -8.67 0.05 -17.72
CA SER A 151 -7.89 0.66 -18.81
C SER A 151 -8.70 0.95 -20.07
N LEU A 152 -9.83 0.27 -20.27
CA LEU A 152 -10.70 0.38 -21.43
C LEU A 152 -12.18 0.46 -20.98
N PRO A 153 -12.57 1.54 -20.29
CA PRO A 153 -13.93 1.67 -19.77
C PRO A 153 -15.01 1.62 -20.87
N GLU A 154 -14.69 2.01 -22.10
CA GLU A 154 -15.59 2.01 -23.25
C GLU A 154 -16.10 0.61 -23.59
N VAL A 155 -15.30 -0.43 -23.35
CA VAL A 155 -15.71 -1.84 -23.57
C VAL A 155 -16.92 -2.22 -22.71
N SER A 156 -17.08 -1.57 -21.56
CA SER A 156 -18.25 -1.75 -20.69
C SER A 156 -19.33 -0.69 -20.87
N GLY A 157 -19.26 0.12 -21.93
CA GLY A 157 -20.26 1.15 -22.26
C GLY A 157 -20.17 2.39 -21.35
N THR A 158 -19.05 2.62 -20.70
CA THR A 158 -18.80 3.80 -19.87
C THR A 158 -17.63 4.63 -20.46
N ARG A 159 -17.23 5.67 -19.78
CA ARG A 159 -16.10 6.52 -20.16
C ARG A 159 -15.10 6.62 -19.02
N ASP A 160 -13.92 7.11 -19.31
CA ASP A 160 -12.96 7.51 -18.29
C ASP A 160 -13.48 8.72 -17.53
N PHE A 161 -13.41 8.65 -16.19
CA PHE A 161 -13.76 9.72 -15.27
C PHE A 161 -12.53 10.28 -14.54
N MET A 162 -11.35 10.00 -15.05
CA MET A 162 -10.13 10.66 -14.58
C MET A 162 -10.20 12.16 -14.90
N ILE A 163 -9.77 12.97 -13.97
CA ILE A 163 -9.66 14.41 -14.10
C ILE A 163 -8.19 14.78 -14.11
N GLU A 164 -7.75 15.43 -15.17
CA GLU A 164 -6.41 15.98 -15.26
C GLU A 164 -6.18 17.00 -14.15
N VAL A 165 -4.97 17.00 -13.59
CA VAL A 165 -4.59 17.88 -12.48
C VAL A 165 -3.35 18.67 -12.89
N ASP A 166 -3.32 19.94 -12.48
CA ASP A 166 -2.16 20.80 -12.72
C ASP A 166 -0.91 20.21 -12.03
N LYS A 167 0.22 20.23 -12.73
CA LYS A 167 1.50 19.73 -12.21
C LYS A 167 1.94 20.48 -10.95
N VAL A 168 1.63 21.76 -10.84
CA VAL A 168 1.94 22.58 -9.66
C VAL A 168 1.15 22.05 -8.46
N ASP A 169 -0.13 21.73 -8.62
CA ASP A 169 -0.97 21.19 -7.54
C ASP A 169 -0.50 19.80 -7.10
N ILE A 170 0.00 18.99 -8.03
CA ILE A 170 0.63 17.70 -7.69
C ILE A 170 1.89 17.92 -6.85
N ILE A 171 2.77 18.86 -7.23
CA ILE A 171 4.00 19.18 -6.47
C ILE A 171 3.65 19.67 -5.07
N VAL A 172 2.67 20.56 -4.92
CA VAL A 172 2.18 21.02 -3.61
C VAL A 172 1.67 19.83 -2.78
N SER A 173 0.89 18.93 -3.39
CA SER A 173 0.39 17.73 -2.71
C SER A 173 1.52 16.80 -2.27
N GLN A 174 2.57 16.63 -3.07
CA GLN A 174 3.76 15.88 -2.69
C GLN A 174 4.48 16.50 -1.48
N GLN A 175 4.68 17.81 -1.49
CA GLN A 175 5.34 18.52 -0.39
C GLN A 175 4.58 18.36 0.93
N LEU A 176 3.25 18.36 0.89
CA LEU A 176 2.40 18.16 2.07
C LEU A 176 2.57 16.78 2.73
N VAL A 177 2.84 15.74 1.94
CA VAL A 177 2.91 14.35 2.44
C VAL A 177 4.32 13.77 2.52
N CYS A 178 5.26 14.33 1.76
CA CYS A 178 6.64 13.81 1.69
C CYS A 178 7.58 14.62 2.55
N GLY A 179 7.26 15.46 3.46
CA GLY A 179 8.26 16.20 4.27
C GLY A 179 9.64 16.31 3.58
N SER A 180 10.54 17.06 4.02
CA SER A 180 11.84 17.34 3.37
C SER A 180 12.81 16.13 3.19
N ASN A 181 12.43 14.91 3.53
CA ASN A 181 13.31 13.73 3.44
C ASN A 181 12.69 12.55 2.69
N SER A 182 13.26 12.33 1.52
CA SER A 182 13.38 11.11 0.68
C SER A 182 12.11 10.39 0.20
N ASP A 183 12.04 10.28 -1.13
CA ASP A 183 11.12 9.44 -1.92
C ASP A 183 11.23 7.92 -1.68
N LYS A 184 12.13 7.46 -0.83
CA LYS A 184 12.25 6.05 -0.48
C LYS A 184 11.37 5.77 0.74
N LEU A 185 10.31 5.00 0.53
CA LEU A 185 9.66 4.23 1.58
C LEU A 185 10.70 3.21 2.09
N LEU A 186 11.52 3.64 3.05
CA LEU A 186 12.48 2.75 3.69
C LEU A 186 11.69 1.72 4.50
N ASN A 187 12.10 0.48 4.37
CA ASN A 187 11.49 -0.63 5.12
C ASN A 187 11.73 -0.49 6.63
N CYS A 188 12.89 0.02 7.00
CA CYS A 188 13.37 0.25 8.36
C CYS A 188 13.95 1.67 8.49
N THR A 189 14.40 2.06 9.68
CA THR A 189 15.08 3.36 9.87
C THR A 189 16.36 3.44 9.05
N PRO A 190 16.76 4.65 8.58
CA PRO A 190 18.00 4.81 7.81
C PRO A 190 19.21 4.28 8.56
N GLU A 191 19.33 4.61 9.84
CA GLU A 191 20.44 4.19 10.71
C GLU A 191 20.52 2.68 10.83
N PHE A 192 19.38 2.00 10.98
CA PHE A 192 19.35 0.55 11.02
C PHE A 192 19.69 -0.07 9.66
N SER A 193 19.18 0.50 8.58
CA SER A 193 19.49 0.06 7.22
C SER A 193 20.99 0.10 6.94
N ASP A 194 21.65 1.20 7.33
CA ASP A 194 23.10 1.36 7.16
C ASP A 194 23.88 0.33 7.99
N LEU A 195 23.51 0.15 9.27
CA LEU A 195 24.12 -0.87 10.14
C LEU A 195 23.96 -2.29 9.55
N ALA A 196 22.75 -2.66 9.16
CA ALA A 196 22.47 -3.97 8.60
C ALA A 196 23.24 -4.21 7.30
N ASN A 197 23.34 -3.21 6.42
CA ASN A 197 24.12 -3.32 5.18
C ASN A 197 25.63 -3.47 5.44
N ILE A 198 26.20 -2.80 6.44
CA ILE A 198 27.60 -3.00 6.85
C ILE A 198 27.81 -4.44 7.29
N ILE A 199 26.98 -4.96 8.19
CA ILE A 199 27.07 -6.34 8.67
C ILE A 199 26.92 -7.34 7.51
N MET A 200 25.94 -7.12 6.63
CA MET A 200 25.73 -7.95 5.43
C MET A 200 26.99 -8.02 4.56
N HIS A 201 27.62 -6.86 4.33
CA HIS A 201 28.85 -6.77 3.54
C HIS A 201 30.03 -7.50 4.20
N GLU A 202 30.24 -7.29 5.50
CA GLU A 202 31.32 -7.95 6.26
C GLU A 202 31.18 -9.46 6.33
N LYS A 203 29.93 -9.94 6.45
CA LYS A 203 29.62 -11.37 6.55
C LYS A 203 29.41 -12.04 5.19
N HIS A 204 29.41 -11.28 4.09
CA HIS A 204 29.08 -11.74 2.75
C HIS A 204 27.68 -12.40 2.66
N TRP A 205 26.74 -11.90 3.48
CA TRP A 205 25.34 -12.35 3.42
C TRP A 205 24.59 -11.69 2.27
N LEU A 206 23.62 -12.40 1.72
CA LEU A 206 22.77 -11.91 0.63
C LEU A 206 21.38 -11.58 1.12
N MET A 207 20.71 -10.67 0.42
CA MET A 207 19.31 -10.39 0.67
C MET A 207 18.44 -11.62 0.36
N PRO A 208 17.47 -11.95 1.23
CA PRO A 208 16.68 -13.15 1.08
C PRO A 208 15.66 -13.02 -0.05
N SER A 209 15.40 -14.15 -0.71
CA SER A 209 14.40 -14.28 -1.78
C SER A 209 13.18 -15.11 -1.36
N SER A 210 13.26 -15.80 -0.22
CA SER A 210 12.21 -16.65 0.33
C SER A 210 11.97 -16.38 1.82
N PRO A 211 10.80 -16.75 2.37
CA PRO A 211 10.53 -16.60 3.79
C PRO A 211 11.50 -17.36 4.70
N ASP A 212 11.97 -18.53 4.26
CA ASP A 212 12.92 -19.35 5.02
C ASP A 212 14.30 -18.67 5.07
N GLU A 213 14.80 -18.18 3.93
CA GLU A 213 16.03 -17.40 3.87
C GLU A 213 15.93 -16.11 4.70
N ALA A 214 14.73 -15.47 4.72
CA ALA A 214 14.51 -14.29 5.54
C ALA A 214 14.55 -14.60 7.04
N LYS A 215 14.05 -15.77 7.45
CA LYS A 215 14.12 -16.23 8.83
C LYS A 215 15.57 -16.50 9.26
N ASP A 216 16.35 -17.13 8.39
CA ASP A 216 17.75 -17.43 8.67
C ASP A 216 18.58 -16.13 8.79
N LEU A 217 18.39 -15.19 7.84
CA LEU A 217 19.05 -13.89 7.89
C LEU A 217 18.63 -13.08 9.12
N TYR A 218 17.32 -13.07 9.44
CA TYR A 218 16.79 -12.41 10.63
C TYR A 218 17.46 -12.93 11.91
N SER A 219 17.53 -14.23 12.07
CA SER A 219 18.16 -14.85 13.25
C SER A 219 19.66 -14.52 13.32
N ALA A 220 20.36 -14.58 12.20
CA ALA A 220 21.78 -14.27 12.12
C ALA A 220 22.07 -12.79 12.43
N LEU A 221 21.23 -11.85 11.97
CA LEU A 221 21.35 -10.42 12.27
C LEU A 221 21.11 -10.13 13.75
N ILE A 222 20.06 -10.71 14.35
CA ILE A 222 19.77 -10.55 15.78
C ILE A 222 20.96 -11.05 16.60
N ASP A 223 21.39 -12.30 16.35
CA ASP A 223 22.52 -12.91 17.06
C ASP A 223 23.81 -12.10 16.95
N HIS A 224 24.02 -11.41 15.84
CA HIS A 224 25.20 -10.57 15.63
C HIS A 224 25.09 -9.25 16.36
N ILE A 225 23.94 -8.58 16.25
CA ILE A 225 23.71 -7.25 16.87
C ILE A 225 23.69 -7.35 18.40
N GLU A 226 23.12 -8.41 18.98
CA GLU A 226 23.10 -8.61 20.43
C GLU A 226 24.47 -8.91 21.05
N LYS A 227 25.48 -9.21 20.22
CA LYS A 227 26.87 -9.44 20.65
C LYS A 227 27.77 -8.21 20.48
N LEU A 228 27.27 -7.13 19.88
CA LEU A 228 27.97 -5.85 19.76
C LEU A 228 27.86 -5.05 21.03
#